data_f924ff92b15cd1eec62d1a3df1b356db
#
_entry.id   f924ff92b15cd1eec62d1a3df1b356db
#
_cell.length_a   1.000
_cell.length_b   1.000
_cell.length_c   1.000
_cell.angle_alpha   90.00
_cell.angle_beta   90.00
_cell.angle_gamma   90.00
#
_symmetry.space_group_name_H-M   'P 1'
#
loop_
_entity.id
_entity.type
_entity.pdbx_description
1 polymer ?
#
loop_
_entity_poly.entity_id
_entity_poly.type
_entity_poly.pdbx_seq_one_letter_code
_entity_poly.pdbx_strand_id
1 'polypeptide(L)'
;MLFVVLAYGIDALLKKQWGHWFKATGMVVLGGVLGVMANLPNLYHTYEYSKESMRGKAELTALAKDDKAQKATDGLDRDYITAWSYGIDETLTLLIPDFKGGGSSSILDREGVEDLEGYNEFYDCAGQTQQALQQSGIQAYPPGIQQYWGDQPFTVGPVYVGAFVCFLFVLGLFYVRGPMKWALLLSTIVSLLFAWGK
;
A
#
# COMPACT_ATOMS: atom_id res chain seq x y z
N MET A 1 -7.85 -12.12 -10.05
CA MET A 1 -8.80 -13.15 -10.57
C MET A 1 -9.96 -12.57 -11.35
N LEU A 2 -10.71 -11.59 -10.85
CA LEU A 2 -11.88 -11.03 -11.55
C LEU A 2 -11.57 -10.60 -13.00
N PHE A 3 -10.54 -9.82 -13.21
CA PHE A 3 -10.14 -9.33 -14.54
C PHE A 3 -9.75 -10.45 -15.51
N VAL A 4 -9.18 -11.54 -15.00
CA VAL A 4 -8.86 -12.72 -15.81
C VAL A 4 -10.14 -13.42 -16.27
N VAL A 5 -11.08 -13.64 -15.36
CA VAL A 5 -12.38 -14.24 -15.68
C VAL A 5 -13.14 -13.40 -16.70
N LEU A 6 -13.14 -12.07 -16.55
CA LEU A 6 -13.77 -11.15 -17.49
C LEU A 6 -13.09 -11.17 -18.87
N ALA A 7 -11.77 -11.12 -18.95
CA ALA A 7 -11.05 -11.12 -20.21
C ALA A 7 -11.26 -12.44 -20.99
N TYR A 8 -11.21 -13.58 -20.29
CA TYR A 8 -11.54 -14.87 -20.90
C TYR A 8 -13.02 -15.01 -21.22
N GLY A 9 -13.92 -14.34 -20.46
CA GLY A 9 -15.33 -14.25 -20.78
C GLY A 9 -15.57 -13.54 -22.12
N ILE A 10 -14.91 -12.40 -22.33
CA ILE A 10 -14.97 -11.65 -23.59
C ILE A 10 -14.42 -12.50 -24.75
N ASP A 11 -13.30 -13.19 -24.55
CA ASP A 11 -12.70 -14.06 -25.56
C ASP A 11 -13.63 -15.25 -25.91
N ALA A 12 -14.27 -15.86 -24.89
CA ALA A 12 -15.25 -16.92 -25.08
C ALA A 12 -16.52 -16.46 -25.82
N LEU A 13 -16.95 -15.20 -25.58
CA LEU A 13 -17.98 -14.51 -26.35
C LEU A 13 -17.63 -14.48 -27.85
N LEU A 14 -16.45 -13.93 -28.13
CA LEU A 14 -15.97 -13.75 -29.50
C LEU A 14 -15.82 -15.10 -30.25
N LYS A 15 -15.37 -16.13 -29.51
CA LYS A 15 -15.15 -17.49 -30.04
C LYS A 15 -16.36 -18.42 -29.95
N LYS A 16 -17.50 -17.95 -29.41
CA LYS A 16 -18.72 -18.73 -29.18
C LYS A 16 -18.52 -20.02 -28.33
N GLN A 17 -17.57 -19.97 -27.38
CA GLN A 17 -17.19 -21.10 -26.51
C GLN A 17 -17.73 -20.98 -25.08
N TRP A 18 -18.97 -20.58 -24.94
CA TRP A 18 -19.63 -20.32 -23.66
C TRP A 18 -19.61 -21.50 -22.66
N GLY A 19 -19.90 -22.72 -23.18
CA GLY A 19 -20.00 -23.89 -22.32
C GLY A 19 -18.69 -24.20 -21.58
N HIS A 20 -17.54 -24.01 -22.23
CA HIS A 20 -16.25 -24.19 -21.58
C HIS A 20 -15.98 -23.12 -20.54
N TRP A 21 -16.27 -21.88 -20.88
CA TRP A 21 -16.06 -20.73 -19.95
C TRP A 21 -16.91 -20.87 -18.68
N PHE A 22 -18.21 -21.23 -18.80
CA PHE A 22 -19.09 -21.46 -17.64
C PHE A 22 -18.58 -22.58 -16.74
N LYS A 23 -18.11 -23.69 -17.31
CA LYS A 23 -17.54 -24.80 -16.53
C LYS A 23 -16.29 -24.38 -15.79
N ALA A 24 -15.37 -23.70 -16.47
CA ALA A 24 -14.12 -23.20 -15.85
C ALA A 24 -14.41 -22.19 -14.74
N THR A 25 -15.31 -21.23 -14.98
CA THR A 25 -15.71 -20.24 -13.98
C THR A 25 -16.40 -20.91 -12.79
N GLY A 26 -17.27 -21.88 -13.01
CA GLY A 26 -17.91 -22.65 -11.95
C GLY A 26 -16.90 -23.38 -11.07
N MET A 27 -15.86 -23.98 -11.66
CA MET A 27 -14.77 -24.60 -10.88
C MET A 27 -13.98 -23.59 -10.05
N VAL A 28 -13.71 -22.40 -10.59
CA VAL A 28 -13.03 -21.33 -9.84
C VAL A 28 -13.88 -20.86 -8.66
N VAL A 29 -15.18 -20.67 -8.86
CA VAL A 29 -16.13 -20.31 -7.81
C VAL A 29 -16.18 -21.38 -6.73
N LEU A 30 -16.29 -22.66 -7.13
CA LEU A 30 -16.30 -23.78 -6.19
C LEU A 30 -15.01 -23.81 -5.35
N GLY A 31 -13.85 -23.68 -6.00
CA GLY A 31 -12.56 -23.60 -5.31
C GLY A 31 -12.48 -22.40 -4.34
N GLY A 32 -13.02 -21.25 -4.74
CA GLY A 32 -13.13 -20.07 -3.90
C GLY A 32 -13.99 -20.30 -2.66
N VAL A 33 -15.16 -20.92 -2.82
CA VAL A 33 -16.06 -21.27 -1.71
C VAL A 33 -15.35 -22.23 -0.74
N LEU A 34 -14.71 -23.28 -1.24
CA LEU A 34 -13.95 -24.22 -0.40
C LEU A 34 -12.81 -23.52 0.36
N GLY A 35 -12.09 -22.60 -0.30
CA GLY A 35 -11.04 -21.81 0.35
C GLY A 35 -11.56 -20.89 1.46
N VAL A 36 -12.72 -20.24 1.26
CA VAL A 36 -13.38 -19.45 2.28
C VAL A 36 -13.86 -20.34 3.43
N MET A 37 -14.44 -21.50 3.14
CA MET A 37 -14.89 -22.44 4.18
C MET A 37 -13.73 -22.92 5.07
N ALA A 38 -12.57 -23.19 4.51
CA ALA A 38 -11.38 -23.59 5.28
C ALA A 38 -10.90 -22.49 6.24
N ASN A 39 -11.11 -21.23 5.92
CA ASN A 39 -10.73 -20.08 6.73
C ASN A 39 -11.90 -19.46 7.51
N LEU A 40 -13.07 -20.08 7.47
CA LEU A 40 -14.28 -19.53 8.09
C LEU A 40 -14.14 -19.17 9.57
N PRO A 41 -13.47 -19.97 10.44
CA PRO A 41 -13.28 -19.61 11.83
C PRO A 41 -12.49 -18.30 12.00
N ASN A 42 -11.39 -18.15 11.27
CA ASN A 42 -10.57 -16.93 11.31
C ASN A 42 -11.36 -15.70 10.81
N LEU A 43 -12.08 -15.85 9.71
CA LEU A 43 -12.91 -14.78 9.16
C LEU A 43 -14.02 -14.37 10.12
N TYR A 44 -14.66 -15.33 10.78
CA TYR A 44 -15.70 -15.08 11.75
C TYR A 44 -15.17 -14.31 12.98
N HIS A 45 -14.07 -14.77 13.56
CA HIS A 45 -13.46 -14.09 14.70
C HIS A 45 -12.94 -12.69 14.34
N THR A 46 -12.35 -12.54 13.16
CA THR A 46 -11.91 -11.22 12.67
C THR A 46 -13.09 -10.28 12.47
N TYR A 47 -14.20 -10.77 11.94
CA TYR A 47 -15.42 -9.99 11.76
C TYR A 47 -16.04 -9.57 13.11
N GLU A 48 -16.12 -10.46 14.09
CA GLU A 48 -16.59 -10.14 15.44
C GLU A 48 -15.71 -9.09 16.10
N TYR A 49 -14.39 -9.30 16.09
CA TYR A 49 -13.42 -8.36 16.62
C TYR A 49 -13.48 -6.99 15.94
N SER A 50 -13.75 -6.94 14.64
CA SER A 50 -13.84 -5.68 13.90
C SER A 50 -14.99 -4.78 14.35
N LYS A 51 -16.06 -5.36 14.90
CA LYS A 51 -17.21 -4.59 15.41
C LYS A 51 -16.87 -3.79 16.67
N GLU A 52 -15.98 -4.33 17.49
CA GLU A 52 -15.55 -3.73 18.76
C GLU A 52 -14.25 -2.95 18.65
N SER A 53 -13.64 -2.92 17.46
CA SER A 53 -12.44 -2.15 17.19
C SER A 53 -12.77 -0.71 16.81
N MET A 54 -11.75 0.16 16.75
CA MET A 54 -11.86 1.56 16.29
C MET A 54 -12.48 1.71 14.89
N ARG A 55 -12.64 0.62 14.14
CA ARG A 55 -13.31 0.58 12.84
C ARG A 55 -14.84 0.38 12.95
N GLY A 56 -15.34 0.07 14.17
CA GLY A 56 -16.75 -0.02 14.47
C GLY A 56 -17.38 1.36 14.75
N LYS A 57 -18.65 1.36 15.20
CA LYS A 57 -19.33 2.59 15.58
C LYS A 57 -18.65 3.23 16.79
N ALA A 58 -18.36 4.53 16.70
CA ALA A 58 -17.77 5.28 17.81
C ALA A 58 -18.80 5.48 18.92
N GLU A 59 -18.80 4.62 19.95
CA GLU A 59 -19.70 4.74 21.12
C GLU A 59 -19.40 5.99 21.96
N LEU A 60 -18.16 6.49 21.98
CA LEU A 60 -17.74 7.61 22.81
C LEU A 60 -18.13 8.99 22.27
N THR A 61 -18.53 9.10 21.00
CA THR A 61 -18.95 10.39 20.41
C THR A 61 -20.30 10.88 20.94
N ALA A 62 -21.08 10.03 21.60
CA ALA A 62 -22.35 10.42 22.21
C ALA A 62 -22.19 11.30 23.47
N LEU A 63 -20.99 11.41 24.05
CA LEU A 63 -20.72 12.12 25.30
C LEU A 63 -19.99 13.47 25.11
N ALA A 64 -19.47 13.77 23.92
CA ALA A 64 -18.79 15.04 23.65
C ALA A 64 -19.81 16.08 23.14
N LYS A 65 -20.35 16.86 24.05
CA LYS A 65 -21.26 18.01 23.79
C LYS A 65 -20.52 19.30 23.39
N ASP A 66 -19.30 19.19 22.87
CA ASP A 66 -18.56 20.38 22.45
C ASP A 66 -18.72 20.61 20.94
N ASP A 67 -19.02 21.87 20.59
CA ASP A 67 -19.38 22.39 19.24
C ASP A 67 -18.29 22.24 18.14
N LYS A 68 -17.22 21.50 18.40
CA LYS A 68 -16.21 21.04 17.44
C LYS A 68 -16.23 19.54 17.24
N ALA A 69 -17.31 18.86 17.61
CA ALA A 69 -17.45 17.42 17.38
C ALA A 69 -17.34 17.14 15.89
N GLN A 70 -16.21 16.59 15.48
CA GLN A 70 -16.05 15.88 14.23
C GLN A 70 -17.31 15.03 14.02
N LYS A 71 -18.01 15.23 12.90
CA LYS A 71 -19.19 14.44 12.55
C LYS A 71 -18.85 12.99 12.80
N ALA A 72 -19.58 12.33 13.70
CA ALA A 72 -19.45 10.90 13.96
C ALA A 72 -19.68 10.16 12.63
N THR A 73 -18.63 9.83 11.96
CA THR A 73 -18.65 8.98 10.78
C THR A 73 -18.67 7.54 11.26
N ASP A 74 -19.54 6.72 10.67
CA ASP A 74 -19.56 5.26 10.91
C ASP A 74 -18.27 4.65 10.31
N GLY A 75 -17.12 4.85 10.96
CA GLY A 75 -15.84 4.32 10.50
C GLY A 75 -14.66 5.27 10.74
N LEU A 76 -13.50 4.87 10.24
CA LEU A 76 -12.26 5.67 10.29
C LEU A 76 -12.35 6.89 9.38
N ASP A 77 -11.72 7.98 9.82
CA ASP A 77 -11.57 9.20 9.02
C ASP A 77 -10.86 8.88 7.70
N ARG A 78 -11.32 9.54 6.61
CA ARG A 78 -10.76 9.34 5.28
C ARG A 78 -9.29 9.70 5.22
N ASP A 79 -8.88 10.79 5.87
CA ASP A 79 -7.51 11.25 5.87
C ASP A 79 -6.58 10.25 6.57
N TYR A 80 -7.08 9.61 7.65
CA TYR A 80 -6.36 8.53 8.32
C TYR A 80 -6.22 7.29 7.42
N ILE A 81 -7.29 6.88 6.72
CA ILE A 81 -7.27 5.71 5.83
C ILE A 81 -6.29 5.92 4.68
N THR A 82 -6.23 7.14 4.13
CA THR A 82 -5.39 7.47 2.98
C THR A 82 -3.99 7.95 3.36
N ALA A 83 -3.66 8.07 4.65
CA ALA A 83 -2.35 8.50 5.11
C ALA A 83 -1.20 7.61 4.61
N TRP A 84 -1.46 6.31 4.43
CA TRP A 84 -0.49 5.34 3.89
C TRP A 84 -0.64 5.08 2.39
N SER A 85 -1.36 5.93 1.66
CA SER A 85 -1.45 5.83 0.22
C SER A 85 -0.16 6.32 -0.44
N TYR A 86 0.18 5.72 -1.58
CA TYR A 86 1.36 6.14 -2.34
C TYR A 86 1.18 7.53 -2.93
N GLY A 87 2.24 8.34 -2.92
CA GLY A 87 2.35 9.46 -3.83
C GLY A 87 2.42 8.97 -5.28
N ILE A 88 1.85 9.76 -6.21
CA ILE A 88 1.87 9.38 -7.64
C ILE A 88 3.31 9.20 -8.15
N ASP A 89 4.19 10.06 -7.72
CA ASP A 89 5.62 10.04 -8.04
C ASP A 89 6.38 8.88 -7.38
N GLU A 90 5.92 8.39 -6.22
CA GLU A 90 6.46 7.21 -5.55
C GLU A 90 6.30 5.92 -6.38
N THR A 91 5.38 5.91 -7.33
CA THR A 91 5.22 4.79 -8.26
C THR A 91 6.51 4.51 -9.05
N LEU A 92 7.37 5.51 -9.23
CA LEU A 92 8.67 5.33 -9.87
C LEU A 92 9.63 4.46 -9.06
N THR A 93 9.39 4.26 -7.77
CA THR A 93 10.16 3.31 -6.94
C THR A 93 10.02 1.87 -7.44
N LEU A 94 8.92 1.51 -8.11
CA LEU A 94 8.78 0.20 -8.74
C LEU A 94 9.86 -0.06 -9.80
N LEU A 95 10.33 0.99 -10.47
CA LEU A 95 11.32 0.95 -11.55
C LEU A 95 12.74 1.32 -11.08
N ILE A 96 12.84 2.32 -10.20
CA ILE A 96 14.10 2.89 -9.72
C ILE A 96 14.17 2.64 -8.21
N PRO A 97 15.17 1.89 -7.71
CA PRO A 97 15.29 1.65 -6.28
C PRO A 97 15.47 2.97 -5.54
N ASP A 98 14.88 3.07 -4.37
CA ASP A 98 15.00 4.23 -3.48
C ASP A 98 14.69 5.59 -4.13
N PHE A 99 13.76 5.63 -5.10
CA PHE A 99 13.41 6.86 -5.82
C PHE A 99 12.96 8.01 -4.88
N LYS A 100 12.30 7.69 -3.80
CA LYS A 100 11.93 8.62 -2.72
C LYS A 100 12.79 8.42 -1.46
N GLY A 101 13.99 7.94 -1.63
CA GLY A 101 14.90 7.59 -0.54
C GLY A 101 14.65 6.21 0.04
N GLY A 102 15.34 5.89 1.12
CA GLY A 102 15.27 4.58 1.77
C GLY A 102 14.12 4.48 2.78
N GLY A 103 14.42 3.96 3.97
CA GLY A 103 13.44 3.88 5.06
C GLY A 103 13.28 5.18 5.85
N SER A 104 12.27 5.22 6.71
CA SER A 104 12.08 6.31 7.67
C SER A 104 13.12 6.32 8.80
N SER A 105 14.05 5.36 8.82
CA SER A 105 15.18 5.35 9.74
C SER A 105 16.19 6.47 9.40
N SER A 106 16.92 6.91 10.43
CA SER A 106 18.01 7.86 10.21
C SER A 106 19.15 7.24 9.40
N ILE A 107 19.82 8.06 8.61
CA ILE A 107 21.09 7.68 7.96
C ILE A 107 22.13 7.24 9.01
N LEU A 108 22.07 7.84 10.18
CA LEU A 108 23.00 7.54 11.28
C LEU A 108 22.83 6.14 11.88
N ASP A 109 21.65 5.53 11.71
CA ASP A 109 21.37 4.17 12.21
C ASP A 109 21.84 3.06 11.25
N ARG A 110 22.50 3.42 10.17
CA ARG A 110 22.93 2.45 9.14
C ARG A 110 24.28 1.84 9.55
N GLU A 111 24.38 0.51 9.48
CA GLU A 111 25.65 -0.21 9.73
C GLU A 111 26.81 0.35 8.90
N GLY A 112 27.96 0.59 9.53
CA GLY A 112 29.15 1.10 8.88
C GLY A 112 29.22 2.63 8.68
N VAL A 113 28.19 3.37 9.04
CA VAL A 113 28.22 4.85 9.02
C VAL A 113 29.03 5.37 10.20
N GLU A 114 29.07 4.64 11.31
CA GLU A 114 29.83 4.98 12.52
C GLU A 114 31.35 5.07 12.29
N ASP A 115 31.85 4.36 11.28
CA ASP A 115 33.27 4.32 10.90
C ASP A 115 33.67 5.46 9.94
N LEU A 116 32.71 6.28 9.51
CA LEU A 116 32.99 7.39 8.60
C LEU A 116 33.64 8.57 9.32
N GLU A 117 34.62 9.15 8.68
CA GLU A 117 35.25 10.40 9.16
C GLU A 117 34.20 11.52 9.25
N GLY A 118 34.11 12.20 10.41
CA GLY A 118 33.12 13.22 10.67
C GLY A 118 31.77 12.73 11.23
N TYR A 119 31.58 11.41 11.45
CA TYR A 119 30.35 10.87 12.02
C TYR A 119 29.96 11.52 13.36
N ASN A 120 30.91 11.63 14.27
CA ASN A 120 30.68 12.21 15.60
C ASN A 120 30.29 13.69 15.52
N GLU A 121 30.95 14.47 14.66
CA GLU A 121 30.64 15.88 14.46
C GLU A 121 29.23 16.08 13.88
N PHE A 122 28.86 15.22 12.91
CA PHE A 122 27.54 15.25 12.31
C PHE A 122 26.46 14.83 13.32
N TYR A 123 26.71 13.80 14.12
CA TYR A 123 25.80 13.32 15.15
C TYR A 123 25.53 14.38 16.21
N ASP A 124 26.59 15.06 16.70
CA ASP A 124 26.48 16.15 17.67
C ASP A 124 25.71 17.35 17.10
N CYS A 125 25.97 17.71 15.85
CA CYS A 125 25.24 18.78 15.15
C CYS A 125 23.74 18.43 14.99
N ALA A 126 23.44 17.21 14.61
CA ALA A 126 22.06 16.71 14.47
C ALA A 126 21.32 16.75 15.82
N GLY A 127 21.98 16.33 16.90
CA GLY A 127 21.46 16.38 18.26
C GLY A 127 21.17 17.80 18.74
N GLN A 128 22.07 18.75 18.50
CA GLN A 128 21.88 20.17 18.83
C GLN A 128 20.70 20.77 18.05
N THR A 129 20.59 20.45 16.77
CA THR A 129 19.49 20.93 15.93
C THR A 129 18.15 20.40 16.44
N GLN A 130 18.09 19.14 16.84
CA GLN A 130 16.88 18.55 17.40
C GLN A 130 16.46 19.23 18.72
N GLN A 131 17.42 19.50 19.61
CA GLN A 131 17.16 20.21 20.86
C GLN A 131 16.61 21.61 20.60
N ALA A 132 17.18 22.34 19.64
CA ALA A 132 16.71 23.67 19.25
C ALA A 132 15.30 23.65 18.69
N LEU A 133 14.96 22.66 17.87
CA LEU A 133 13.62 22.47 17.32
C LEU A 133 12.59 22.14 18.43
N GLN A 134 12.94 21.27 19.37
CA GLN A 134 12.08 20.97 20.52
C GLN A 134 11.82 22.19 21.39
N GLN A 135 12.85 23.03 21.64
CA GLN A 135 12.69 24.26 22.38
C GLN A 135 11.78 25.29 21.68
N SER A 136 11.72 25.25 20.35
CA SER A 136 10.82 26.09 19.55
C SER A 136 9.41 25.50 19.40
N GLY A 137 9.11 24.39 20.09
CA GLY A 137 7.78 23.75 20.05
C GLY A 137 7.51 22.95 18.78
N ILE A 138 8.52 22.73 17.95
CA ILE A 138 8.43 21.89 16.75
C ILE A 138 8.77 20.46 17.16
N GLN A 139 7.81 19.54 16.99
CA GLN A 139 8.10 18.13 17.14
C GLN A 139 9.03 17.68 16.01
N ALA A 140 10.32 17.57 16.33
CA ALA A 140 11.28 16.97 15.43
C ALA A 140 11.37 15.47 15.70
N TYR A 141 11.36 14.69 14.65
CA TYR A 141 11.66 13.26 14.71
C TYR A 141 13.12 13.01 15.10
N PRO A 142 13.49 11.75 15.44
CA PRO A 142 14.80 11.42 16.03
C PRO A 142 15.97 12.06 15.27
N PRO A 143 17.10 12.30 15.97
CA PRO A 143 18.25 12.97 15.41
C PRO A 143 18.75 12.20 14.19
N GLY A 144 18.70 12.83 13.06
CA GLY A 144 19.17 12.26 11.82
C GLY A 144 18.34 12.69 10.62
N ILE A 145 18.97 12.66 9.49
CA ILE A 145 18.29 12.93 8.22
C ILE A 145 17.51 11.66 7.84
N GLN A 146 16.20 11.78 7.81
CA GLN A 146 15.36 10.69 7.30
C GLN A 146 15.72 10.43 5.84
N GLN A 147 15.81 9.15 5.49
CA GLN A 147 16.12 8.75 4.12
C GLN A 147 14.89 8.75 3.22
N TYR A 148 13.70 8.66 3.80
CA TYR A 148 12.44 8.64 3.07
C TYR A 148 11.86 10.05 2.92
N TRP A 149 11.53 10.41 1.68
CA TRP A 149 11.02 11.72 1.27
C TRP A 149 9.60 11.64 0.71
N GLY A 150 8.92 10.51 0.89
CA GLY A 150 7.56 10.31 0.42
C GLY A 150 6.50 10.80 1.39
N ASP A 151 5.24 10.69 0.97
CA ASP A 151 4.07 11.17 1.70
C ASP A 151 3.63 10.22 2.83
N GLN A 152 4.14 8.98 2.86
CA GLN A 152 3.71 7.97 3.84
C GLN A 152 4.41 8.19 5.18
N PRO A 153 3.67 8.15 6.31
CA PRO A 153 4.28 8.25 7.62
C PRO A 153 4.99 6.94 8.01
N PHE A 154 6.17 7.02 8.60
CA PHE A 154 6.89 5.90 9.23
C PHE A 154 7.00 4.62 8.39
N THR A 155 7.44 4.73 7.16
CA THR A 155 7.53 3.58 6.24
C THR A 155 8.86 3.55 5.49
N VAL A 156 9.07 2.46 4.75
CA VAL A 156 10.19 2.29 3.81
C VAL A 156 9.79 2.70 2.39
N GLY A 157 8.56 3.18 2.22
CA GLY A 157 8.01 3.48 0.89
C GLY A 157 7.63 2.23 0.09
N PRO A 158 7.25 2.42 -1.19
CA PRO A 158 6.89 1.32 -2.07
C PRO A 158 8.06 0.36 -2.34
N VAL A 159 7.73 -0.92 -2.48
CA VAL A 159 8.73 -1.96 -2.76
C VAL A 159 9.27 -1.83 -4.18
N TYR A 160 10.58 -1.87 -4.34
CA TYR A 160 11.24 -1.98 -5.64
C TYR A 160 10.95 -3.34 -6.29
N VAL A 161 10.30 -3.35 -7.44
CA VAL A 161 9.96 -4.58 -8.18
C VAL A 161 11.09 -5.02 -9.10
N GLY A 162 11.85 -4.10 -9.60
CA GLY A 162 12.97 -4.33 -10.50
C GLY A 162 12.77 -3.74 -11.90
N ALA A 163 13.72 -2.95 -12.36
CA ALA A 163 13.69 -2.35 -13.69
C ALA A 163 13.55 -3.40 -14.79
N PHE A 164 14.26 -4.53 -14.63
CA PHE A 164 14.21 -5.63 -15.58
C PHE A 164 12.82 -6.29 -15.62
N VAL A 165 12.17 -6.46 -14.48
CA VAL A 165 10.79 -7.01 -14.42
C VAL A 165 9.80 -6.05 -15.08
N CYS A 166 9.92 -4.76 -14.83
CA CYS A 166 9.11 -3.73 -15.51
C CYS A 166 9.33 -3.74 -17.02
N PHE A 167 10.59 -3.87 -17.46
CA PHE A 167 10.92 -4.00 -18.89
C PHE A 167 10.29 -5.25 -19.50
N LEU A 168 10.42 -6.42 -18.84
CA LEU A 168 9.79 -7.67 -19.31
C LEU A 168 8.27 -7.58 -19.33
N PHE A 169 7.65 -6.89 -18.36
CA PHE A 169 6.22 -6.65 -18.38
C PHE A 169 5.79 -5.87 -19.61
N VAL A 170 6.47 -4.75 -19.91
CA VAL A 170 6.20 -3.93 -21.11
C VAL A 170 6.44 -4.75 -22.37
N LEU A 171 7.56 -5.45 -22.46
CA LEU A 171 7.87 -6.32 -23.61
C LEU A 171 6.79 -7.39 -23.82
N GLY A 172 6.29 -7.98 -22.72
CA GLY A 172 5.21 -8.97 -22.75
C GLY A 172 3.91 -8.43 -23.36
N LEU A 173 3.60 -7.15 -23.19
CA LEU A 173 2.42 -6.55 -23.82
C LEU A 173 2.48 -6.57 -25.35
N PHE A 174 3.68 -6.52 -25.92
CA PHE A 174 3.87 -6.58 -27.38
C PHE A 174 3.90 -8.02 -27.90
N TYR A 175 4.60 -8.93 -27.21
CA TYR A 175 4.85 -10.29 -27.72
C TYR A 175 3.78 -11.29 -27.32
N VAL A 176 3.16 -11.16 -26.13
CA VAL A 176 2.16 -12.12 -25.67
C VAL A 176 0.84 -11.88 -26.40
N ARG A 177 0.27 -12.92 -26.98
CA ARG A 177 -1.04 -12.89 -27.64
C ARG A 177 -2.09 -13.50 -26.70
N GLY A 178 -3.31 -12.97 -26.77
CA GLY A 178 -4.45 -13.51 -26.01
C GLY A 178 -5.03 -12.56 -24.95
N PRO A 179 -6.12 -12.96 -24.29
CA PRO A 179 -6.84 -12.11 -23.36
C PRO A 179 -6.09 -11.87 -22.04
N MET A 180 -5.18 -12.78 -21.65
CA MET A 180 -4.45 -12.70 -20.38
C MET A 180 -3.66 -11.39 -20.24
N LYS A 181 -2.98 -10.93 -21.29
CA LYS A 181 -2.21 -9.69 -21.24
C LYS A 181 -3.06 -8.47 -20.89
N TRP A 182 -4.27 -8.40 -21.44
CA TRP A 182 -5.20 -7.30 -21.17
C TRP A 182 -5.74 -7.36 -19.74
N ALA A 183 -6.00 -8.58 -19.24
CA ALA A 183 -6.39 -8.78 -17.85
C ALA A 183 -5.30 -8.32 -16.87
N LEU A 184 -4.04 -8.67 -17.14
CA LEU A 184 -2.91 -8.28 -16.31
C LEU A 184 -2.66 -6.78 -16.40
N LEU A 185 -2.69 -6.19 -17.58
CA LEU A 185 -2.53 -4.73 -17.75
C LEU A 185 -3.61 -3.98 -16.98
N LEU A 186 -4.88 -4.37 -17.12
CA LEU A 186 -5.98 -3.74 -16.41
C LEU A 186 -5.84 -3.91 -14.89
N SER A 187 -5.47 -5.11 -14.43
CA SER A 187 -5.20 -5.37 -13.02
C SER A 187 -4.10 -4.46 -12.47
N THR A 188 -3.03 -4.26 -13.21
CA THR A 188 -1.90 -3.39 -12.81
C THR A 188 -2.36 -1.95 -12.72
N ILE A 189 -3.08 -1.44 -13.73
CA ILE A 189 -3.60 -0.06 -13.73
C ILE A 189 -4.52 0.16 -12.54
N VAL A 190 -5.49 -0.75 -12.32
CA VAL A 190 -6.43 -0.63 -11.21
C VAL A 190 -5.72 -0.73 -9.87
N SER A 191 -4.72 -1.61 -9.72
CA SER A 191 -3.92 -1.70 -8.49
C SER A 191 -3.17 -0.41 -8.18
N LEU A 192 -2.58 0.25 -9.19
CA LEU A 192 -1.91 1.54 -9.04
C LEU A 192 -2.90 2.64 -8.64
N LEU A 193 -4.08 2.70 -9.29
CA LEU A 193 -5.12 3.66 -8.93
C LEU A 193 -5.60 3.51 -7.48
N PHE A 194 -5.75 2.27 -7.00
CA PHE A 194 -6.08 2.01 -5.60
C PHE A 194 -4.93 2.34 -4.64
N ALA A 195 -3.69 2.14 -5.06
CA ALA A 195 -2.53 2.46 -4.24
C ALA A 195 -2.38 3.97 -4.01
N TRP A 196 -2.76 4.79 -4.98
CA TRP A 196 -2.74 6.26 -4.84
C TRP A 196 -3.81 6.80 -3.86
N GLY A 197 -4.91 6.10 -3.66
CA GLY A 197 -5.89 6.29 -2.57
C GLY A 197 -6.53 7.67 -2.40
N LYS A 198 -6.01 8.70 -3.05
CA LYS A 198 -6.41 10.11 -2.90
C LYS A 198 -7.22 10.59 -4.09
#